data_a3da570fb333861c70c2e5301b0fdc95
#
_entry.id   a3da570fb333861c70c2e5301b0fdc95
#
_cell.length_a   1.000
_cell.length_b   1.000
_cell.length_c   1.000
_cell.angle_alpha   90.00
_cell.angle_beta   90.00
_cell.angle_gamma   90.00
#
_symmetry.space_group_name_H-M   'P 1'
#
loop_
_entity.id
_entity.type
_entity.pdbx_description
1 polymer ?
#
loop_
_entity_poly.entity_id
_entity_poly.type
_entity_poly.pdbx_seq_one_letter_code
_entity_poly.pdbx_strand_id
1 'polypeptide(L)'
;MASSTVTEYVNPDVGSVMGLVLLGRRRAGKSSAGNLILGCNEFEPGKKTTRCVRRFGWVDGVRLALVDTPGWSLFGLADGKEVKQEILRSVMLVPSGCPLFLLVIPVDSFSKQDGRALEKYVTILGDVVWSQALVLFTWGDELRGRSIEQHIQKKGEALQDILRKCGQRYHVVNTKCSEDYTQVTELLGILKQMSTST
;
A
#
# COMPACT_ATOMS: atom_id res chain seq x y z
N MET A 1 14.68 6.12 56.32
CA MET A 1 13.59 5.91 55.35
C MET A 1 14.12 6.37 53.99
N ALA A 2 14.57 5.44 53.17
CA ALA A 2 15.11 5.73 51.85
C ALA A 2 13.97 5.52 50.84
N SER A 3 13.58 6.61 50.19
CA SER A 3 12.60 6.61 49.11
C SER A 3 13.30 6.17 47.83
N SER A 4 13.04 4.96 47.36
CA SER A 4 13.50 4.46 46.08
C SER A 4 12.63 5.04 44.99
N THR A 5 13.17 6.01 44.26
CA THR A 5 12.62 6.50 43.00
C THR A 5 12.81 5.41 41.94
N VAL A 6 11.73 4.74 41.57
CA VAL A 6 11.70 3.85 40.42
C VAL A 6 11.74 4.75 39.18
N THR A 7 12.90 4.86 38.56
CA THR A 7 13.04 5.49 37.25
C THR A 7 12.46 4.50 36.23
N GLU A 8 11.25 4.76 35.77
CA GLU A 8 10.72 4.07 34.59
C GLU A 8 11.68 4.31 33.43
N TYR A 9 12.37 3.26 33.01
CA TYR A 9 13.09 3.24 31.76
C TYR A 9 12.06 3.28 30.62
N VAL A 10 11.73 4.48 30.18
CA VAL A 10 11.04 4.68 28.90
C VAL A 10 12.02 4.23 27.84
N ASN A 11 11.74 3.07 27.27
CA ASN A 11 12.51 2.52 26.15
C ASN A 11 12.38 3.51 24.97
N PRO A 12 13.44 4.21 24.53
CA PRO A 12 13.36 5.21 23.46
C PRO A 12 13.06 4.62 22.09
N ASP A 13 12.93 3.29 21.99
CA ASP A 13 12.71 2.55 20.73
C ASP A 13 11.24 2.26 20.39
N VAL A 14 10.28 2.82 21.11
CA VAL A 14 8.86 2.75 20.72
C VAL A 14 8.51 3.96 19.85
N GLY A 15 9.28 4.19 18.81
CA GLY A 15 8.89 5.06 17.71
C GLY A 15 7.58 4.53 17.10
N SER A 16 6.64 5.42 16.79
CA SER A 16 5.37 5.06 16.17
C SER A 16 5.62 4.22 14.91
N VAL A 17 5.05 3.01 14.86
CA VAL A 17 5.16 2.13 13.69
C VAL A 17 4.15 2.61 12.65
N MET A 18 4.62 2.98 11.47
CA MET A 18 3.73 3.30 10.35
C MET A 18 3.24 1.99 9.73
N GLY A 19 1.93 1.79 9.73
CA GLY A 19 1.28 0.62 9.14
C GLY A 19 0.88 0.87 7.69
N LEU A 20 1.29 -0.02 6.79
CA LEU A 20 0.97 0.03 5.37
C LEU A 20 0.28 -1.27 4.95
N VAL A 21 -0.84 -1.16 4.24
CA VAL A 21 -1.56 -2.30 3.66
C VAL A 21 -1.59 -2.17 2.15
N LEU A 22 -1.05 -3.16 1.44
CA LEU A 22 -1.06 -3.23 -0.01
C LEU A 22 -2.34 -3.90 -0.50
N LEU A 23 -3.17 -3.18 -1.23
CA LEU A 23 -4.43 -3.64 -1.82
C LEU A 23 -4.35 -3.56 -3.35
N GLY A 24 -4.86 -4.55 -4.05
CA GLY A 24 -4.87 -4.55 -5.51
C GLY A 24 -5.22 -5.91 -6.11
N ARG A 25 -5.53 -5.94 -7.40
CA ARG A 25 -5.81 -7.19 -8.10
C ARG A 25 -4.60 -8.13 -8.11
N ARG A 26 -4.82 -9.37 -8.48
CA ARG A 26 -3.74 -10.32 -8.75
C ARG A 26 -2.80 -9.76 -9.81
N ARG A 27 -1.49 -10.00 -9.63
CA ARG A 27 -0.43 -9.54 -10.54
C ARG A 27 -0.36 -8.03 -10.72
N ALA A 28 -0.87 -7.24 -9.78
CA ALA A 28 -0.70 -5.79 -9.78
C ALA A 28 0.70 -5.33 -9.32
N GLY A 29 1.55 -6.24 -8.84
CA GLY A 29 2.89 -5.92 -8.37
C GLY A 29 2.97 -5.59 -6.86
N LYS A 30 1.97 -6.00 -6.05
CA LYS A 30 1.94 -5.72 -4.59
C LYS A 30 3.19 -6.23 -3.87
N SER A 31 3.51 -7.51 -3.99
CA SER A 31 4.66 -8.13 -3.33
C SER A 31 5.98 -7.50 -3.80
N SER A 32 6.10 -7.17 -5.09
CA SER A 32 7.28 -6.47 -5.63
C SER A 32 7.39 -5.04 -5.09
N ALA A 33 6.27 -4.32 -5.01
CA ALA A 33 6.24 -2.98 -4.40
C ALA A 33 6.59 -3.04 -2.91
N GLY A 34 6.10 -4.05 -2.19
CA GLY A 34 6.45 -4.29 -0.80
C GLY A 34 7.95 -4.50 -0.59
N ASN A 35 8.58 -5.32 -1.44
CA ASN A 35 10.03 -5.55 -1.41
C ASN A 35 10.81 -4.27 -1.71
N LEU A 36 10.36 -3.50 -2.71
CA LEU A 36 10.97 -2.21 -3.03
C LEU A 36 10.91 -1.24 -1.84
N ILE A 37 9.74 -1.11 -1.21
CA ILE A 37 9.55 -0.22 -0.04
C ILE A 37 10.43 -0.65 1.13
N LEU A 38 10.55 -1.95 1.39
CA LEU A 38 11.37 -2.47 2.49
C LEU A 38 12.87 -2.52 2.16
N GLY A 39 13.25 -2.35 0.89
CA GLY A 39 14.64 -2.47 0.43
C GLY A 39 15.21 -3.88 0.50
N CYS A 40 14.36 -4.91 0.61
CA CYS A 40 14.76 -6.30 0.75
C CYS A 40 13.68 -7.27 0.25
N ASN A 41 14.08 -8.50 -0.08
CA ASN A 41 13.19 -9.54 -0.62
C ASN A 41 12.45 -10.30 0.51
N GLU A 42 11.49 -9.64 1.13
CA GLU A 42 10.67 -10.19 2.23
C GLU A 42 9.40 -10.91 1.75
N PHE A 43 8.92 -10.59 0.55
CA PHE A 43 7.78 -11.21 -0.09
C PHE A 43 8.21 -12.01 -1.31
N GLU A 44 7.41 -12.98 -1.75
CA GLU A 44 7.69 -13.83 -2.92
C GLU A 44 6.92 -13.32 -4.16
N PRO A 45 7.51 -12.44 -5.00
CA PRO A 45 6.88 -11.98 -6.23
C PRO A 45 6.62 -13.14 -7.20
N GLY A 46 5.48 -13.10 -7.90
CA GLY A 46 5.12 -14.15 -8.87
C GLY A 46 4.39 -15.35 -8.24
N LYS A 47 4.51 -15.57 -6.95
CA LYS A 47 3.73 -16.57 -6.23
C LYS A 47 2.36 -16.02 -5.85
N LYS A 48 1.33 -16.87 -5.85
CA LYS A 48 -0.02 -16.49 -5.42
C LYS A 48 -0.02 -16.26 -3.90
N THR A 49 -0.25 -15.01 -3.48
CA THR A 49 -0.51 -14.69 -2.07
C THR A 49 -1.92 -15.18 -1.72
N THR A 50 -2.02 -16.14 -0.81
CA THR A 50 -3.30 -16.72 -0.37
C THR A 50 -3.77 -16.19 0.97
N ARG A 51 -2.86 -15.69 1.79
CA ARG A 51 -3.10 -15.06 3.10
C ARG A 51 -2.30 -13.79 3.23
N CYS A 52 -2.76 -12.87 4.08
CA CYS A 52 -1.99 -11.67 4.40
C CYS A 52 -0.68 -12.04 5.08
N VAL A 53 0.40 -11.40 4.61
CA VAL A 53 1.75 -11.55 5.15
C VAL A 53 2.22 -10.19 5.64
N ARG A 54 2.55 -10.07 6.94
CA ARG A 54 3.14 -8.87 7.52
C ARG A 54 4.66 -8.99 7.60
N ARG A 55 5.35 -7.91 7.27
CA ARG A 55 6.79 -7.75 7.44
C ARG A 55 7.10 -6.40 8.08
N PHE A 56 8.18 -6.34 8.83
CA PHE A 56 8.70 -5.11 9.43
C PHE A 56 9.99 -4.69 8.74
N GLY A 57 10.22 -3.39 8.68
CA GLY A 57 11.46 -2.82 8.18
C GLY A 57 11.71 -1.44 8.71
N TRP A 58 12.95 -0.98 8.57
CA TRP A 58 13.37 0.41 8.84
C TRP A 58 13.73 1.04 7.51
N VAL A 59 13.06 2.13 7.17
CA VAL A 59 13.26 2.86 5.91
C VAL A 59 13.29 4.35 6.22
N ASP A 60 14.39 5.01 5.91
CA ASP A 60 14.59 6.45 6.17
C ASP A 60 14.24 6.86 7.61
N GLY A 61 14.66 6.05 8.60
CA GLY A 61 14.41 6.30 10.01
C GLY A 61 12.96 6.05 10.46
N VAL A 62 12.11 5.51 9.58
CA VAL A 62 10.73 5.14 9.90
C VAL A 62 10.62 3.62 10.08
N ARG A 63 10.02 3.20 11.18
CA ARG A 63 9.68 1.79 11.37
C ARG A 63 8.36 1.50 10.66
N LEU A 64 8.40 0.60 9.68
CA LEU A 64 7.25 0.20 8.88
C LEU A 64 6.74 -1.18 9.32
N ALA A 65 5.42 -1.33 9.36
CA ALA A 65 4.73 -2.63 9.34
C ALA A 65 3.96 -2.73 8.03
N LEU A 66 4.45 -3.51 7.08
CA LEU A 66 3.88 -3.64 5.76
C LEU A 66 3.16 -4.97 5.61
N VAL A 67 1.91 -4.93 5.14
CA VAL A 67 1.05 -6.08 4.95
C VAL A 67 0.79 -6.28 3.45
N ASP A 68 1.31 -7.38 2.88
CA ASP A 68 0.92 -7.84 1.53
C ASP A 68 -0.36 -8.67 1.63
N THR A 69 -1.34 -8.37 0.79
CA THR A 69 -2.66 -9.02 0.79
C THR A 69 -2.87 -9.90 -0.43
N PRO A 70 -3.74 -10.93 -0.34
CA PRO A 70 -4.22 -11.63 -1.51
C PRO A 70 -4.88 -10.67 -2.51
N GLY A 71 -4.50 -10.80 -3.77
CA GLY A 71 -5.11 -10.01 -4.83
C GLY A 71 -6.43 -10.64 -5.31
N TRP A 72 -7.43 -9.80 -5.58
CA TRP A 72 -8.66 -10.27 -6.21
C TRP A 72 -8.47 -10.59 -7.70
N SER A 73 -9.32 -11.46 -8.22
CA SER A 73 -9.41 -11.77 -9.65
C SER A 73 -10.58 -11.01 -10.27
N LEU A 74 -10.39 -10.52 -11.50
CA LEU A 74 -11.47 -9.88 -12.26
C LEU A 74 -12.49 -10.89 -12.79
N PHE A 75 -12.06 -12.14 -13.01
CA PHE A 75 -12.84 -13.18 -13.67
C PHE A 75 -13.20 -14.37 -12.76
N GLY A 76 -12.72 -14.40 -11.53
CA GLY A 76 -12.86 -15.53 -10.63
C GLY A 76 -13.91 -15.32 -9.54
N LEU A 77 -14.98 -16.10 -9.56
CA LEU A 77 -15.98 -16.14 -8.49
C LEU A 77 -15.50 -16.94 -7.26
N ALA A 78 -14.55 -17.87 -7.46
CA ALA A 78 -14.16 -18.84 -6.45
C ALA A 78 -13.43 -18.28 -5.22
N ASP A 79 -12.60 -17.23 -5.39
CA ASP A 79 -11.75 -16.70 -4.29
C ASP A 79 -12.31 -15.42 -3.64
N GLY A 80 -13.47 -14.95 -4.05
CA GLY A 80 -13.97 -13.61 -3.64
C GLY A 80 -14.27 -13.52 -2.14
N LYS A 81 -14.75 -14.57 -1.51
CA LYS A 81 -15.07 -14.60 -0.08
C LYS A 81 -13.80 -14.63 0.77
N GLU A 82 -12.84 -15.47 0.39
CA GLU A 82 -11.56 -15.61 1.08
C GLU A 82 -10.74 -14.32 0.99
N VAL A 83 -10.67 -13.73 -0.21
CA VAL A 83 -9.99 -12.45 -0.40
C VAL A 83 -10.59 -11.33 0.46
N LYS A 84 -11.91 -11.26 0.55
CA LYS A 84 -12.60 -10.28 1.42
C LYS A 84 -12.24 -10.47 2.90
N GLN A 85 -12.23 -11.71 3.39
CA GLN A 85 -11.86 -12.02 4.77
C GLN A 85 -10.40 -11.62 5.05
N GLU A 86 -9.50 -11.89 4.12
CA GLU A 86 -8.09 -11.50 4.27
C GLU A 86 -7.89 -9.97 4.21
N ILE A 87 -8.65 -9.24 3.38
CA ILE A 87 -8.64 -7.78 3.37
C ILE A 87 -9.09 -7.24 4.74
N LEU A 88 -10.17 -7.75 5.32
CA LEU A 88 -10.59 -7.35 6.67
C LEU A 88 -9.54 -7.71 7.73
N ARG A 89 -8.90 -8.86 7.60
CA ARG A 89 -7.85 -9.30 8.52
C ARG A 89 -6.59 -8.42 8.42
N SER A 90 -6.29 -7.85 7.26
CA SER A 90 -5.07 -7.07 7.03
C SER A 90 -4.93 -5.88 7.99
N VAL A 91 -6.03 -5.23 8.32
CA VAL A 91 -6.07 -4.08 9.25
C VAL A 91 -5.65 -4.50 10.67
N MET A 92 -6.05 -5.71 11.09
CA MET A 92 -5.70 -6.25 12.41
C MET A 92 -4.22 -6.64 12.54
N LEU A 93 -3.52 -6.77 11.41
CA LEU A 93 -2.10 -7.09 11.40
C LEU A 93 -1.21 -5.85 11.59
N VAL A 94 -1.78 -4.65 11.57
CA VAL A 94 -1.05 -3.39 11.75
C VAL A 94 -1.03 -3.01 13.22
N PRO A 95 0.14 -2.83 13.86
CA PRO A 95 0.25 -2.61 15.29
C PRO A 95 -0.40 -1.34 15.82
N SER A 96 -0.44 -0.28 15.02
CA SER A 96 -0.90 1.06 15.43
C SER A 96 -2.40 1.31 15.26
N GLY A 97 -3.15 0.36 14.70
CA GLY A 97 -4.60 0.48 14.51
C GLY A 97 -5.07 1.44 13.42
N CYS A 98 -4.21 2.26 12.86
CA CYS A 98 -4.53 3.22 11.78
C CYS A 98 -3.61 3.00 10.57
N PRO A 99 -3.89 2.00 9.72
CA PRO A 99 -3.08 1.76 8.53
C PRO A 99 -3.31 2.82 7.45
N LEU A 100 -2.26 3.12 6.69
CA LEU A 100 -2.38 3.73 5.38
C LEU A 100 -2.51 2.64 4.31
N PHE A 101 -3.32 2.89 3.30
CA PHE A 101 -3.60 1.93 2.25
C PHE A 101 -2.92 2.32 0.95
N LEU A 102 -2.15 1.41 0.38
CA LEU A 102 -1.55 1.56 -0.94
C LEU A 102 -2.40 0.78 -1.94
N LEU A 103 -3.17 1.50 -2.76
CA LEU A 103 -3.97 0.93 -3.83
C LEU A 103 -3.09 0.69 -5.03
N VAL A 104 -2.63 -0.54 -5.19
CA VAL A 104 -1.62 -0.92 -6.18
C VAL A 104 -2.27 -1.14 -7.55
N ILE A 105 -1.91 -0.28 -8.50
CA ILE A 105 -2.46 -0.25 -9.86
C ILE A 105 -1.30 -0.32 -10.87
N PRO A 106 -1.28 -1.32 -11.77
CA PRO A 106 -0.29 -1.35 -12.85
C PRO A 106 -0.54 -0.23 -13.87
N VAL A 107 0.53 0.48 -14.26
CA VAL A 107 0.47 1.54 -15.28
C VAL A 107 -0.09 1.03 -16.61
N ASP A 108 0.32 -0.14 -17.06
CA ASP A 108 -0.01 -0.67 -18.39
C ASP A 108 -1.46 -1.11 -18.54
N SER A 109 -2.08 -1.57 -17.48
CA SER A 109 -3.36 -2.28 -17.52
C SER A 109 -4.32 -1.85 -16.43
N PHE A 110 -5.17 -0.89 -16.72
CA PHE A 110 -6.30 -0.50 -15.90
C PHE A 110 -7.52 -0.23 -16.77
N SER A 111 -8.62 -0.88 -16.46
CA SER A 111 -9.90 -0.79 -17.16
C SER A 111 -11.02 -0.32 -16.25
N LYS A 112 -12.17 -0.01 -16.82
CA LYS A 112 -13.40 0.29 -16.05
C LYS A 112 -13.78 -0.86 -15.09
N GLN A 113 -13.51 -2.11 -15.49
CA GLN A 113 -13.78 -3.29 -14.66
C GLN A 113 -12.82 -3.36 -13.46
N ASP A 114 -11.53 -2.98 -13.66
CA ASP A 114 -10.56 -2.87 -12.56
C ASP A 114 -11.01 -1.83 -11.54
N GLY A 115 -11.50 -0.67 -11.97
CA GLY A 115 -12.01 0.38 -11.11
C GLY A 115 -13.18 -0.09 -10.25
N ARG A 116 -14.17 -0.75 -10.86
CA ARG A 116 -15.33 -1.32 -10.13
C ARG A 116 -14.91 -2.40 -9.12
N ALA A 117 -13.98 -3.28 -9.52
CA ALA A 117 -13.48 -4.32 -8.63
C ALA A 117 -12.69 -3.72 -7.46
N LEU A 118 -11.81 -2.76 -7.71
CA LEU A 118 -11.05 -2.07 -6.68
C LEU A 118 -11.99 -1.40 -5.67
N GLU A 119 -12.96 -0.63 -6.15
CA GLU A 119 -13.95 0.01 -5.29
C GLU A 119 -14.71 -1.01 -4.43
N LYS A 120 -15.22 -2.09 -5.04
CA LYS A 120 -15.93 -3.17 -4.34
C LYS A 120 -15.10 -3.78 -3.20
N TYR A 121 -13.80 -3.98 -3.41
CA TYR A 121 -12.95 -4.62 -2.40
C TYR A 121 -12.43 -3.63 -1.34
N VAL A 122 -12.22 -2.38 -1.71
CA VAL A 122 -11.73 -1.34 -0.79
C VAL A 122 -12.84 -0.88 0.16
N THR A 123 -14.06 -0.68 -0.32
CA THR A 123 -15.20 -0.26 0.52
C THR A 123 -15.61 -1.27 1.60
N ILE A 124 -15.12 -2.50 1.54
CA ILE A 124 -15.31 -3.48 2.64
C ILE A 124 -14.70 -2.97 3.95
N LEU A 125 -13.64 -2.15 3.87
CA LEU A 125 -12.95 -1.57 5.01
C LEU A 125 -13.64 -0.31 5.56
N GLY A 126 -14.76 0.11 4.96
CA GLY A 126 -15.49 1.33 5.30
C GLY A 126 -15.02 2.54 4.50
N ASP A 127 -15.83 3.61 4.51
CA ASP A 127 -15.58 4.80 3.68
C ASP A 127 -14.33 5.59 4.11
N VAL A 128 -13.95 5.48 5.37
CA VAL A 128 -12.75 6.14 5.91
C VAL A 128 -11.47 5.70 5.20
N VAL A 129 -11.45 4.52 4.61
CA VAL A 129 -10.29 3.99 3.88
C VAL A 129 -9.79 4.95 2.78
N TRP A 130 -10.71 5.66 2.12
CA TRP A 130 -10.36 6.55 1.01
C TRP A 130 -9.52 7.75 1.47
N SER A 131 -9.79 8.28 2.67
CA SER A 131 -9.00 9.38 3.25
C SER A 131 -7.60 8.92 3.64
N GLN A 132 -7.41 7.63 3.91
CA GLN A 132 -6.15 7.00 4.29
C GLN A 132 -5.46 6.25 3.13
N ALA A 133 -5.99 6.39 1.91
CA ALA A 133 -5.49 5.69 0.74
C ALA A 133 -4.64 6.59 -0.17
N LEU A 134 -3.66 5.95 -0.80
CA LEU A 134 -2.82 6.49 -1.87
C LEU A 134 -2.81 5.48 -3.02
N VAL A 135 -2.94 5.95 -4.26
CA VAL A 135 -2.76 5.11 -5.45
C VAL A 135 -1.28 4.94 -5.72
N LEU A 136 -0.80 3.69 -5.64
CA LEU A 136 0.57 3.34 -5.97
C LEU A 136 0.61 2.69 -7.36
N PHE A 137 1.10 3.45 -8.34
CA PHE A 137 1.31 2.95 -9.68
C PHE A 137 2.58 2.11 -9.74
N THR A 138 2.45 0.85 -10.16
CA THR A 138 3.58 -0.03 -10.44
C THR A 138 3.93 -0.07 -11.91
N TRP A 139 5.15 -0.56 -12.24
CA TRP A 139 5.68 -0.63 -13.60
C TRP A 139 5.79 0.74 -14.26
N GLY A 140 6.39 1.69 -13.53
CA GLY A 140 6.62 3.05 -14.01
C GLY A 140 7.41 3.12 -15.32
N ASP A 141 8.24 2.11 -15.62
CA ASP A 141 8.95 1.95 -16.90
C ASP A 141 8.00 1.85 -18.10
N GLU A 142 6.78 1.35 -17.93
CA GLU A 142 5.77 1.27 -19.00
C GLU A 142 5.14 2.62 -19.37
N LEU A 143 5.47 3.69 -18.62
CA LEU A 143 5.11 5.06 -19.03
C LEU A 143 5.84 5.47 -20.33
N ARG A 144 7.02 4.89 -20.60
CA ARG A 144 7.78 5.11 -21.84
C ARG A 144 7.99 6.60 -22.15
N GLY A 145 8.41 7.35 -21.15
CA GLY A 145 8.68 8.81 -21.27
C GLY A 145 7.45 9.71 -21.18
N ARG A 146 6.24 9.16 -21.03
CA ARG A 146 5.03 9.97 -20.74
C ARG A 146 4.98 10.33 -19.26
N SER A 147 4.43 11.48 -18.94
CA SER A 147 4.14 11.81 -17.53
C SER A 147 2.97 10.96 -17.01
N ILE A 148 2.93 10.76 -15.70
CA ILE A 148 1.81 10.03 -15.08
C ILE A 148 0.48 10.80 -15.24
N GLU A 149 0.50 12.12 -15.26
CA GLU A 149 -0.67 12.97 -15.47
C GLU A 149 -1.28 12.75 -16.86
N GLN A 150 -0.45 12.71 -17.91
CA GLN A 150 -0.87 12.37 -19.27
C GLN A 150 -1.45 10.96 -19.34
N HIS A 151 -0.85 10.03 -18.59
CA HIS A 151 -1.35 8.66 -18.50
C HIS A 151 -2.73 8.59 -17.83
N ILE A 152 -2.92 9.27 -16.69
CA ILE A 152 -4.19 9.35 -15.95
C ILE A 152 -5.29 9.92 -16.83
N GLN A 153 -5.01 11.02 -17.55
CA GLN A 153 -5.97 11.62 -18.46
C GLN A 153 -6.42 10.65 -19.57
N LYS A 154 -5.47 9.88 -20.10
CA LYS A 154 -5.74 8.92 -21.19
C LYS A 154 -6.50 7.66 -20.73
N LYS A 155 -6.32 7.22 -19.48
CA LYS A 155 -6.96 6.01 -18.93
C LYS A 155 -8.46 6.17 -18.66
N GLY A 156 -8.96 7.41 -18.64
CA GLY A 156 -10.36 7.72 -18.56
C GLY A 156 -10.92 7.81 -17.15
N GLU A 157 -12.24 7.97 -17.09
CA GLU A 157 -12.99 8.40 -15.90
C GLU A 157 -12.84 7.43 -14.71
N ALA A 158 -12.81 6.12 -14.96
CA ALA A 158 -12.73 5.12 -13.87
C ALA A 158 -11.47 5.27 -13.00
N LEU A 159 -10.33 5.61 -13.58
CA LEU A 159 -9.11 5.87 -12.82
C LEU A 159 -9.18 7.22 -12.12
N GLN A 160 -9.73 8.24 -12.78
CA GLN A 160 -9.91 9.56 -12.21
C GLN A 160 -10.86 9.54 -11.00
N ASP A 161 -11.90 8.71 -11.02
CA ASP A 161 -12.82 8.51 -9.89
C ASP A 161 -12.11 7.93 -8.67
N ILE A 162 -11.28 6.91 -8.87
CA ILE A 162 -10.47 6.35 -7.78
C ILE A 162 -9.52 7.40 -7.21
N LEU A 163 -8.84 8.17 -8.05
CA LEU A 163 -7.93 9.23 -7.61
C LEU A 163 -8.67 10.34 -6.84
N ARG A 164 -9.87 10.74 -7.29
CA ARG A 164 -10.69 11.71 -6.56
C ARG A 164 -11.05 11.23 -5.15
N LYS A 165 -11.44 9.96 -5.01
CA LYS A 165 -11.71 9.34 -3.70
C LYS A 165 -10.48 9.33 -2.80
N CYS A 166 -9.29 9.12 -3.35
CA CYS A 166 -8.03 9.18 -2.63
C CYS A 166 -7.48 10.62 -2.46
N GLY A 167 -8.28 11.68 -2.70
CA GLY A 167 -7.83 13.08 -2.57
C GLY A 167 -6.66 13.41 -3.49
N GLN A 168 -6.62 12.86 -4.70
CA GLN A 168 -5.56 13.01 -5.71
C GLN A 168 -4.16 12.57 -5.24
N ARG A 169 -4.08 11.71 -4.22
CA ARG A 169 -2.80 11.17 -3.75
C ARG A 169 -2.40 9.97 -4.58
N TYR A 170 -1.27 10.07 -5.23
CA TYR A 170 -0.65 8.97 -5.98
C TYR A 170 0.87 9.07 -5.99
N HIS A 171 1.51 7.95 -6.27
CA HIS A 171 2.95 7.87 -6.50
C HIS A 171 3.23 6.79 -7.53
N VAL A 172 4.34 6.91 -8.26
CA VAL A 172 4.77 5.93 -9.28
C VAL A 172 6.05 5.26 -8.82
N VAL A 173 6.07 3.92 -8.90
CA VAL A 173 7.27 3.15 -8.61
C VAL A 173 7.64 2.25 -9.78
N ASN A 174 8.94 2.11 -10.02
CA ASN A 174 9.51 1.14 -10.93
C ASN A 174 10.13 -0.01 -10.12
N THR A 175 9.41 -1.11 -10.01
CA THR A 175 9.87 -2.28 -9.24
C THR A 175 11.02 -3.06 -9.89
N LYS A 176 11.38 -2.73 -11.14
CA LYS A 176 12.57 -3.29 -11.81
C LYS A 176 13.85 -2.53 -11.46
N CYS A 177 13.72 -1.30 -10.98
CA CYS A 177 14.84 -0.42 -10.66
C CYS A 177 14.96 -0.29 -9.12
N SER A 178 15.33 -1.38 -8.47
CA SER A 178 15.42 -1.45 -7.00
C SER A 178 16.56 -0.61 -6.41
N GLU A 179 17.50 -0.15 -7.23
CA GLU A 179 18.63 0.69 -6.81
C GLU A 179 18.27 2.17 -6.68
N ASP A 180 17.13 2.59 -7.24
CA ASP A 180 16.65 3.96 -7.14
C ASP A 180 15.80 4.15 -5.86
N TYR A 181 16.48 4.49 -4.78
CA TYR A 181 15.84 4.74 -3.48
C TYR A 181 15.04 6.06 -3.44
N THR A 182 15.21 6.97 -4.39
CA THR A 182 14.51 8.27 -4.40
C THR A 182 13.00 8.07 -4.48
N GLN A 183 12.54 7.11 -5.27
CA GLN A 183 11.12 6.75 -5.39
C GLN A 183 10.48 6.29 -4.05
N VAL A 184 11.25 5.63 -3.19
CA VAL A 184 10.79 5.21 -1.86
C VAL A 184 10.79 6.38 -0.88
N THR A 185 11.82 7.20 -0.89
CA THR A 185 11.93 8.41 -0.06
C THR A 185 10.79 9.39 -0.35
N GLU A 186 10.47 9.62 -1.62
CA GLU A 186 9.33 10.45 -2.04
C GLU A 186 7.99 9.86 -1.56
N LEU A 187 7.78 8.55 -1.74
CA LEU A 187 6.59 7.87 -1.24
C LEU A 187 6.43 8.05 0.27
N LEU A 188 7.50 7.83 1.03
CA LEU A 188 7.49 8.01 2.48
C LEU A 188 7.18 9.46 2.89
N GLY A 189 7.65 10.45 2.13
CA GLY A 189 7.30 11.85 2.33
C GLY A 189 5.80 12.09 2.27
N ILE A 190 5.12 11.54 1.27
CA ILE A 190 3.66 11.63 1.12
C ILE A 190 2.95 10.90 2.28
N LEU A 191 3.40 9.69 2.61
CA LEU A 191 2.79 8.87 3.67
C LEU A 191 2.93 9.52 5.06
N LYS A 192 4.07 10.17 5.35
CA LYS A 192 4.27 10.95 6.58
C LYS A 192 3.27 12.10 6.68
N GLN A 193 3.06 12.85 5.61
CA GLN A 193 2.06 13.93 5.57
C GLN A 193 0.65 13.40 5.80
N MET A 194 0.28 12.26 5.22
CA MET A 194 -1.02 11.63 5.43
C MET A 194 -1.22 11.20 6.89
N SER A 195 -0.19 10.66 7.54
CA SER A 195 -0.27 10.19 8.93
C SER A 195 -0.40 11.33 9.97
N THR A 196 0.04 12.54 9.63
CA THR A 196 -0.08 13.72 10.51
C THR A 196 -1.41 14.46 10.35
N SER A 197 -2.16 14.17 9.29
CA SER A 197 -3.43 14.84 8.97
C SER A 197 -4.66 14.06 9.48
N THR A 198 -4.43 12.93 10.17
CA THR A 198 -5.44 12.06 10.76
C THR A 198 -5.48 12.24 12.26
#